data_56cb75ff6db6d292e84c17de3cccb1fd
#
_entry.id   56cb75ff6db6d292e84c17de3cccb1fd
#
_cell.length_a   1.000
_cell.length_b   1.000
_cell.length_c   1.000
_cell.angle_alpha   90.00
_cell.angle_beta   90.00
_cell.angle_gamma   90.00
#
_symmetry.space_group_name_H-M   'P 1'
#
loop_
_entity.id
_entity.type
_entity.pdbx_description
1 polymer ?
#
loop_
_entity_poly.entity_id
_entity_poly.type
_entity_poly.pdbx_seq_one_letter_code
_entity_poly.pdbx_strand_id
1 'polypeptide(L)'
;MNRGIITISEMGTITIPTTTVWMTKFEIADLFGVFSCDIRKVIRAIYKNKELNETDTMKYIKQTDGISYDVYNLEMVIAVAFRICSRESIRFRQFVMNEICATKKGSPITLFFSCGKGGNLWYN
;
A
#
# COMPACT_ATOMS: atom_id res chain seq x y z
N MET A 1 -10.89 16.26 7.28
CA MET A 1 -10.66 15.48 6.06
C MET A 1 -11.25 14.10 6.23
N ASN A 2 -11.99 13.67 5.26
CA ASN A 2 -12.62 12.35 5.29
C ASN A 2 -11.68 11.34 4.62
N ARG A 3 -11.05 10.51 5.44
CA ARG A 3 -10.04 9.56 4.94
C ARG A 3 -10.61 8.17 4.80
N GLY A 4 -10.29 7.51 3.69
CA GLY A 4 -10.58 6.10 3.51
C GLY A 4 -9.53 5.25 4.17
N ILE A 5 -9.94 4.27 4.96
CA ILE A 5 -9.05 3.35 5.65
C ILE A 5 -9.34 1.92 5.17
N ILE A 6 -8.30 1.24 4.71
CA ILE A 6 -8.42 -0.16 4.29
C ILE A 6 -8.43 -1.03 5.54
N THR A 7 -9.27 -2.06 5.54
CA THR A 7 -9.34 -3.00 6.66
C THR A 7 -9.25 -4.44 6.18
N ILE A 8 -8.72 -5.30 7.05
CA ILE A 8 -8.72 -6.76 6.85
C ILE A 8 -9.43 -7.36 8.04
N SER A 9 -10.50 -8.11 7.79
CA SER A 9 -11.26 -8.76 8.85
C SER A 9 -10.51 -9.97 9.39
N GLU A 10 -10.96 -10.51 10.51
CA GLU A 10 -10.40 -11.72 11.10
C GLU A 10 -10.45 -12.89 10.13
N MET A 11 -11.46 -12.92 9.28
CA MET A 11 -11.62 -13.97 8.28
C MET A 11 -10.81 -13.72 7.02
N GLY A 12 -10.05 -12.62 6.98
CA GLY A 12 -9.20 -12.30 5.85
C GLY A 12 -9.88 -11.52 4.74
N THR A 13 -11.10 -11.04 4.96
CA THR A 13 -11.81 -10.21 3.98
C THR A 13 -11.21 -8.80 3.97
N ILE A 14 -10.81 -8.36 2.79
CA ILE A 14 -10.22 -7.04 2.60
C ILE A 14 -11.30 -6.08 2.10
N THR A 15 -11.42 -4.95 2.76
CA THR A 15 -12.38 -3.92 2.38
C THR A 15 -11.63 -2.65 2.04
N ILE A 16 -11.79 -2.18 0.80
CA ILE A 16 -11.27 -0.89 0.37
C ILE A 16 -12.47 0.06 0.32
N PRO A 17 -12.42 1.16 1.04
CA PRO A 17 -13.56 2.08 1.10
C PRO A 17 -13.76 2.80 -0.24
N THR A 18 -14.97 3.31 -0.45
CA THR A 18 -15.28 4.11 -1.64
C THR A 18 -14.67 5.50 -1.58
N THR A 19 -14.39 6.01 -0.38
CA THR A 19 -13.65 7.26 -0.20
C THR A 19 -12.19 7.07 -0.57
N THR A 20 -11.55 8.16 -0.98
CA THR A 20 -10.12 8.10 -1.32
C THR A 20 -9.30 7.63 -0.12
N VAL A 21 -8.43 6.66 -0.36
CA VAL A 21 -7.58 6.10 0.69
C VAL A 21 -6.47 7.06 1.04
N TRP A 22 -6.37 7.39 2.33
CA TRP A 22 -5.28 8.17 2.91
C TRP A 22 -5.01 7.62 4.30
N MET A 23 -3.91 6.93 4.47
CA MET A 23 -3.58 6.22 5.71
C MET A 23 -2.23 6.67 6.26
N THR A 24 -2.14 6.77 7.58
CA THR A 24 -0.87 7.04 8.24
C THR A 24 -0.01 5.77 8.24
N LYS A 25 1.30 5.93 8.49
CA LYS A 25 2.18 4.77 8.62
C LYS A 25 1.73 3.83 9.75
N PHE A 26 1.13 4.38 10.79
CA PHE A 26 0.63 3.56 11.90
C PHE A 26 -0.57 2.72 11.47
N GLU A 27 -1.46 3.30 10.69
CA GLU A 27 -2.61 2.59 10.16
C GLU A 27 -2.18 1.51 9.16
N ILE A 28 -1.17 1.81 8.33
CA ILE A 28 -0.62 0.83 7.40
C ILE A 28 0.06 -0.32 8.17
N ALA A 29 0.78 0.01 9.23
CA ALA A 29 1.42 -0.99 10.08
C ALA A 29 0.37 -1.92 10.72
N ASP A 30 -0.72 -1.36 11.22
CA ASP A 30 -1.81 -2.16 11.78
C ASP A 30 -2.45 -3.04 10.72
N LEU A 31 -2.65 -2.51 9.53
CA LEU A 31 -3.25 -3.27 8.42
C LEU A 31 -2.43 -4.53 8.10
N PHE A 32 -1.12 -4.40 8.08
CA PHE A 32 -0.24 -5.50 7.68
C PHE A 32 0.38 -6.26 8.87
N GLY A 33 0.03 -5.89 10.09
CA GLY A 33 0.51 -6.60 11.26
C GLY A 33 2.02 -6.49 11.46
N VAL A 34 2.59 -5.34 11.17
CA VAL A 34 4.02 -5.08 11.32
C VAL A 34 4.24 -3.81 12.14
N PHE A 35 5.49 -3.52 12.46
CA PHE A 35 5.82 -2.32 13.22
C PHE A 35 5.86 -1.08 12.31
N SER A 36 5.45 0.05 12.87
CA SER A 36 5.45 1.30 12.11
C SER A 36 6.85 1.71 11.65
N CYS A 37 7.88 1.36 12.41
CA CYS A 37 9.25 1.65 11.99
C CYS A 37 9.64 0.89 10.72
N ASP A 38 9.11 -0.32 10.53
CA ASP A 38 9.34 -1.09 9.31
C ASP A 38 8.65 -0.43 8.13
N ILE A 39 7.43 0.05 8.33
CA ILE A 39 6.69 0.78 7.30
C ILE A 39 7.45 2.05 6.91
N ARG A 40 7.96 2.78 7.89
CA ARG A 40 8.72 4.00 7.63
C ARG A 40 9.96 3.72 6.77
N LYS A 41 10.68 2.65 7.08
CA LYS A 41 11.87 2.26 6.31
C LYS A 41 11.52 1.93 4.87
N VAL A 42 10.44 1.19 4.68
CA VAL A 42 9.98 0.80 3.33
C VAL A 42 9.56 2.03 2.54
N ILE A 43 8.79 2.93 3.14
CA ILE A 43 8.34 4.17 2.48
C ILE A 43 9.55 5.00 2.07
N ARG A 44 10.54 5.14 2.95
CA ARG A 44 11.76 5.87 2.63
C ARG A 44 12.50 5.25 1.45
N ALA A 45 12.58 3.92 1.40
CA ALA A 45 13.24 3.23 0.31
C ALA A 45 12.50 3.44 -1.02
N ILE A 46 11.16 3.41 -0.99
CA ILE A 46 10.34 3.65 -2.18
C ILE A 46 10.60 5.03 -2.75
N TYR A 47 10.61 6.06 -1.90
CA TYR A 47 10.87 7.43 -2.36
C TYR A 47 12.32 7.63 -2.78
N LYS A 48 13.25 7.05 -2.05
CA LYS A 48 14.68 7.15 -2.39
C LYS A 48 14.97 6.54 -3.76
N ASN A 49 14.31 5.43 -4.07
CA ASN A 49 14.47 4.75 -5.35
C ASN A 49 13.60 5.36 -6.46
N LYS A 50 12.84 6.40 -6.13
CA LYS A 50 11.96 7.11 -7.08
C LYS A 50 10.92 6.20 -7.70
N GLU A 51 10.45 5.23 -6.94
CA GLU A 51 9.39 4.32 -7.40
C GLU A 51 8.04 4.99 -7.41
N LEU A 52 7.80 5.92 -6.48
CA LEU A 52 6.60 6.72 -6.43
C LEU A 52 6.97 8.19 -6.21
N ASN A 53 6.09 9.07 -6.66
CA ASN A 53 6.27 10.49 -6.50
C ASN A 53 5.68 10.93 -5.15
N GLU A 54 6.50 11.55 -4.32
CA GLU A 54 6.08 11.96 -2.98
C GLU A 54 4.93 12.96 -3.02
N THR A 55 4.94 13.90 -3.95
CA THR A 55 3.88 14.90 -4.04
C THR A 55 2.53 14.31 -4.40
N ASP A 56 2.52 13.19 -5.13
CA ASP A 56 1.28 12.55 -5.56
C ASP A 56 0.76 11.53 -4.56
N THR A 57 1.64 10.93 -3.76
CA THR A 57 1.29 9.80 -2.91
C THR A 57 1.24 10.14 -1.43
N MET A 58 1.65 11.33 -1.05
CA MET A 58 1.65 11.75 0.36
C MET A 58 0.94 13.08 0.52
N LYS A 59 0.24 13.22 1.64
CA LYS A 59 -0.33 14.49 2.07
C LYS A 59 0.04 14.75 3.52
N TYR A 60 0.12 16.01 3.85
CA TYR A 60 0.38 16.46 5.20
C TYR A 60 -0.92 16.96 5.80
N ILE A 61 -1.32 16.39 6.92
CA ILE A 61 -2.55 16.78 7.60
C ILE A 61 -2.22 17.43 8.94
N LYS A 62 -2.77 18.61 9.15
CA LYS A 62 -2.64 19.32 10.42
C LYS A 62 -3.96 19.24 11.15
N GLN A 63 -3.94 18.71 12.37
CA GLN A 63 -5.12 18.63 13.20
C GLN A 63 -5.35 19.92 13.98
N THR A 64 -6.57 20.07 14.48
CA THR A 64 -6.95 21.27 15.26
C THR A 64 -6.16 21.38 16.55
N ASP A 65 -5.64 20.27 17.08
CA ASP A 65 -4.82 20.25 18.28
C ASP A 65 -3.36 20.65 18.03
N GLY A 66 -3.01 20.97 16.78
CA GLY A 66 -1.66 21.36 16.41
C GLY A 66 -0.75 20.20 16.02
N ILE A 67 -1.19 18.97 16.18
CA ILE A 67 -0.40 17.80 15.78
C ILE A 67 -0.57 17.57 14.29
N SER A 68 0.55 17.30 13.63
CA SER A 68 0.57 17.07 12.18
C SER A 68 1.07 15.66 11.89
N TYR A 69 0.59 15.10 10.79
CA TYR A 69 1.04 13.77 10.38
C TYR A 69 0.90 13.59 8.88
N ASP A 70 1.71 12.68 8.36
CA ASP A 70 1.69 12.33 6.94
C ASP A 70 0.71 11.19 6.69
N VAL A 71 0.00 11.27 5.58
CA VAL A 71 -0.87 10.19 5.12
C VAL A 71 -0.48 9.82 3.69
N TYR A 72 -0.69 8.57 3.35
CA TYR A 72 -0.26 7.97 2.09
C TYR A 72 -1.46 7.37 1.38
N ASN A 73 -1.44 7.46 0.06
CA ASN A 73 -2.57 7.00 -0.75
C ASN A 73 -2.51 5.50 -1.03
N LEU A 74 -3.49 5.00 -1.79
CA LEU A 74 -3.59 3.58 -2.12
C LEU A 74 -2.36 3.06 -2.86
N GLU A 75 -1.79 3.85 -3.76
CA GLU A 75 -0.58 3.43 -4.48
C GLU A 75 0.55 3.09 -3.52
N MET A 76 0.74 3.92 -2.49
CA MET A 76 1.77 3.65 -1.50
C MET A 76 1.45 2.40 -0.68
N VAL A 77 0.20 2.21 -0.30
CA VAL A 77 -0.20 1.02 0.46
C VAL A 77 0.09 -0.25 -0.35
N ILE A 78 -0.24 -0.23 -1.63
CA ILE A 78 0.04 -1.36 -2.51
C ILE A 78 1.54 -1.60 -2.63
N ALA A 79 2.32 -0.54 -2.85
CA ALA A 79 3.76 -0.66 -2.98
C ALA A 79 4.39 -1.24 -1.72
N VAL A 80 3.92 -0.81 -0.55
CA VAL A 80 4.39 -1.34 0.73
C VAL A 80 4.06 -2.83 0.86
N ALA A 81 2.83 -3.20 0.48
CA ALA A 81 2.39 -4.60 0.57
C ALA A 81 3.28 -5.54 -0.23
N PHE A 82 3.84 -5.07 -1.33
CA PHE A 82 4.71 -5.91 -2.18
C PHE A 82 6.16 -5.94 -1.70
N ARG A 83 6.50 -5.14 -0.70
CA ARG A 83 7.86 -5.09 -0.16
C ARG A 83 8.03 -5.77 1.19
N ILE A 84 6.95 -5.90 1.94
CA ILE A 84 7.00 -6.55 3.25
C ILE A 84 6.44 -7.96 3.14
N CYS A 85 6.77 -8.79 4.12
CA CYS A 85 6.29 -10.17 4.15
C CYS A 85 5.60 -10.43 5.48
N SER A 86 4.27 -10.39 5.46
CA SER A 86 3.45 -10.78 6.59
C SER A 86 2.25 -11.53 6.03
N ARG A 87 1.52 -12.23 6.90
CA ARG A 87 0.33 -12.94 6.48
C ARG A 87 -0.68 -11.97 5.84
N GLU A 88 -0.85 -10.82 6.46
CA GLU A 88 -1.79 -9.81 5.98
C GLU A 88 -1.35 -9.18 4.66
N SER A 89 -0.05 -8.92 4.49
CA SER A 89 0.44 -8.36 3.24
C SER A 89 0.30 -9.35 2.09
N ILE A 90 0.51 -10.63 2.36
CA ILE A 90 0.32 -11.67 1.35
C ILE A 90 -1.14 -11.74 0.92
N ARG A 91 -2.07 -11.68 1.88
CA ARG A 91 -3.50 -11.65 1.57
C ARG A 91 -3.88 -10.42 0.76
N PHE A 92 -3.31 -9.28 1.12
CA PHE A 92 -3.58 -8.03 0.40
C PHE A 92 -3.06 -8.11 -1.03
N ARG A 93 -1.87 -8.64 -1.23
CA ARG A 93 -1.32 -8.83 -2.59
C ARG A 93 -2.21 -9.73 -3.43
N GLN A 94 -2.67 -10.83 -2.85
CA GLN A 94 -3.57 -11.75 -3.55
C GLN A 94 -4.87 -11.06 -3.93
N PHE A 95 -5.40 -10.25 -3.03
CA PHE A 95 -6.62 -9.48 -3.30
C PHE A 95 -6.41 -8.52 -4.48
N VAL A 96 -5.30 -7.78 -4.48
CA VAL A 96 -4.99 -6.84 -5.55
C VAL A 96 -4.87 -7.56 -6.89
N MET A 97 -4.16 -8.68 -6.92
CA MET A 97 -3.97 -9.45 -8.15
C MET A 97 -5.30 -10.03 -8.65
N ASN A 98 -6.13 -10.51 -7.76
CA ASN A 98 -7.44 -11.04 -8.14
C ASN A 98 -8.33 -9.94 -8.72
N GLU A 99 -8.30 -8.75 -8.16
CA GLU A 99 -9.08 -7.63 -8.67
C GLU A 99 -8.61 -7.21 -10.06
N ILE A 100 -7.31 -7.19 -10.29
CA ILE A 100 -6.76 -6.88 -11.61
C ILE A 100 -7.21 -7.94 -12.62
N CYS A 101 -7.10 -9.21 -12.28
CA CYS A 101 -7.47 -10.29 -13.18
C CYS A 101 -8.97 -10.29 -13.46
N ALA A 102 -9.80 -10.01 -12.47
CA ALA A 102 -11.25 -9.97 -12.64
C ALA A 102 -11.66 -8.79 -13.55
N THR A 103 -11.03 -7.63 -13.35
CA THR A 103 -11.33 -6.43 -14.11
C THR A 103 -10.98 -6.60 -15.59
N LYS A 104 -9.98 -7.41 -15.88
CA LYS A 104 -9.49 -7.59 -17.24
C LYS A 104 -10.02 -8.85 -17.91
N LYS A 105 -11.03 -9.43 -17.34
CA LYS A 105 -11.64 -10.63 -17.92
C LYS A 105 -12.14 -10.33 -19.32
N GLY A 106 -11.69 -11.11 -20.29
CA GLY A 106 -12.06 -10.93 -21.69
C GLY A 106 -11.25 -9.91 -22.44
N SER A 107 -10.30 -9.25 -21.83
CA SER A 107 -9.41 -8.28 -22.48
C SER A 107 -7.97 -8.69 -22.28
N PRO A 108 -7.12 -8.56 -23.33
CA PRO A 108 -5.71 -8.85 -23.14
C PRO A 108 -5.08 -7.82 -22.20
N ILE A 109 -4.21 -8.31 -21.33
CA ILE A 109 -3.47 -7.47 -20.39
C ILE A 109 -1.99 -7.69 -20.64
N THR A 110 -1.26 -6.60 -20.72
CA THR A 110 0.18 -6.65 -20.66
C THR A 110 0.63 -6.13 -19.31
N LEU A 111 1.24 -6.99 -18.52
CA LEU A 111 1.78 -6.60 -17.22
C LEU A 111 3.29 -6.50 -17.34
N PHE A 112 3.80 -5.32 -17.02
CA PHE A 112 5.23 -5.10 -16.97
C PHE A 112 5.66 -5.05 -15.51
N PHE A 113 6.42 -6.03 -15.12
CA PHE A 113 7.09 -5.98 -13.83
C PHE A 113 8.51 -5.54 -14.09
N SER A 114 8.70 -4.24 -14.04
CA SER A 114 10.03 -3.68 -14.19
C SER A 114 10.79 -3.87 -12.89
N CYS A 115 11.10 -5.12 -12.63
CA CYS A 115 11.73 -5.50 -11.38
C CYS A 115 13.21 -5.18 -11.38
N GLY A 116 13.68 -4.52 -12.39
CA GLY A 116 15.07 -4.22 -12.50
C GLY A 116 15.89 -5.48 -12.67
N LYS A 117 16.94 -5.59 -11.97
CA LYS A 117 17.92 -6.62 -12.18
C LYS A 117 17.44 -7.97 -11.73
N GLY A 118 17.11 -8.80 -12.68
CA GLY A 118 16.76 -10.16 -12.42
C GLY A 118 15.33 -10.40 -12.03
N GLY A 119 14.59 -9.38 -11.70
CA GLY A 119 13.17 -9.49 -11.46
C GLY A 119 12.76 -10.50 -10.40
N ASN A 120 13.62 -10.77 -9.45
CA ASN A 120 13.34 -11.77 -8.45
C ASN A 120 13.03 -11.16 -7.08
N LEU A 121 12.45 -9.99 -7.07
CA LEU A 121 12.05 -9.32 -5.84
C LEU A 121 11.04 -10.11 -5.04
N TRP A 122 10.28 -10.92 -5.72
CA TRP A 122 9.21 -11.71 -5.12
C TRP A 122 9.73 -12.84 -4.24
N TYR A 123 10.96 -13.22 -4.41
CA TYR A 123 11.52 -14.40 -3.77
C TYR A 123 12.42 -14.08 -2.59
N ASN A 124 12.62 -12.84 -2.33
CA ASN A 124 13.54 -12.42 -1.28
C ASN A 124 12.82 -11.90 -0.07
#